data_3c3603eb6b1f374c7386464f719bad75
#
_entry.id   3c3603eb6b1f374c7386464f719bad75
#
_cell.length_a   1.000
_cell.length_b   1.000
_cell.length_c   1.000
_cell.angle_alpha   90.00
_cell.angle_beta   90.00
_cell.angle_gamma   90.00
#
_symmetry.space_group_name_H-M   'P 1'
#
loop_
_entity.id
_entity.type
_entity.pdbx_description
1 polymer ?
#
loop_
_entity_poly.entity_id
_entity_poly.type
_entity_poly.pdbx_seq_one_letter_code
_entity_poly.pdbx_strand_id
1 'polypeptide(L)'
;MKYLPIIWRNLLRRKFRTFFTMGAIFFAFLLFGVLMAIRAAFSMGVDMAGQGRLMVIDKVSIINPLPASYEARIRLIPGVTDTTHANWFGGYYQEVRNQFATFGTDPESWLRIYSKEFELPEDQKKAFLADRTGAIVGADTARKYGFKVGQRVPIQGTIYRRPDGGPWEFTIDGIYDSKIKGADKTNLIFHYEYLRETIPEQSGLRDRYNWYVFTIDDPERAPEIAAKIDAMFVNSPSETKTNTEKAFVSDFSKQVGDIGKIMMWIVAMAMFTILLVAGNTMAQAIRERTNELAVLKTLGFNEGLILAMVLLESVAIALVGGGLGLALSYALITLSGDPTHGLLPSFYFPVPQLMAGVGLVLGLGLASGLLPAWQASRLRIVDALRRN
;
A
#
# COMPACT_ATOMS: atom_id res chain seq x y z
N MET A 1 32.50 -21.07 -15.70
CA MET A 1 31.37 -21.56 -16.52
C MET A 1 31.43 -23.06 -16.95
N LYS A 2 32.52 -23.78 -16.68
CA LYS A 2 32.67 -25.21 -17.09
C LYS A 2 31.65 -26.19 -16.46
N TYR A 3 31.04 -25.83 -15.30
CA TYR A 3 30.17 -26.74 -14.54
C TYR A 3 28.68 -26.51 -14.70
N LEU A 4 28.26 -25.43 -15.40
CA LEU A 4 26.84 -25.09 -15.64
C LEU A 4 26.05 -26.23 -16.35
N PRO A 5 26.62 -26.89 -17.38
CA PRO A 5 25.92 -28.02 -18.05
C PRO A 5 25.65 -29.20 -17.11
N ILE A 6 26.54 -29.43 -16.14
CA ILE A 6 26.37 -30.50 -15.15
C ILE A 6 25.23 -30.17 -14.21
N ILE A 7 25.15 -28.94 -13.73
CA ILE A 7 24.08 -28.47 -12.85
C ILE A 7 22.72 -28.60 -13.56
N TRP A 8 22.63 -28.13 -14.81
CA TRP A 8 21.40 -28.17 -15.60
C TRP A 8 20.93 -29.60 -15.87
N ARG A 9 21.86 -30.49 -16.20
CA ARG A 9 21.57 -31.91 -16.43
C ARG A 9 21.11 -32.64 -15.16
N ASN A 10 21.63 -32.20 -14.01
CA ASN A 10 21.24 -32.71 -12.70
C ASN A 10 19.83 -32.32 -12.32
N LEU A 11 19.45 -31.04 -12.57
CA LEU A 11 18.10 -30.52 -12.34
C LEU A 11 17.05 -31.24 -13.18
N LEU A 12 17.37 -31.58 -14.42
CA LEU A 12 16.44 -32.25 -15.34
C LEU A 12 16.31 -33.76 -15.12
N ARG A 13 17.18 -34.38 -14.33
CA ARG A 13 17.18 -35.85 -14.11
C ARG A 13 15.95 -36.33 -13.33
N ARG A 14 15.46 -35.53 -12.34
CA ARG A 14 14.23 -35.81 -11.60
C ARG A 14 13.21 -34.67 -11.78
N LYS A 15 12.65 -34.67 -13.00
CA LYS A 15 11.78 -33.56 -13.47
C LYS A 15 10.64 -33.23 -12.51
N PHE A 16 9.94 -34.24 -11.99
CA PHE A 16 8.80 -34.00 -11.08
C PHE A 16 9.22 -33.30 -9.79
N ARG A 17 10.27 -33.77 -9.12
CA ARG A 17 10.73 -33.14 -7.88
C ARG A 17 11.17 -31.71 -8.10
N THR A 18 12.02 -31.48 -9.11
CA THR A 18 12.50 -30.14 -9.46
C THR A 18 11.33 -29.20 -9.81
N PHE A 19 10.39 -29.70 -10.62
CA PHE A 19 9.21 -28.93 -11.01
C PHE A 19 8.36 -28.53 -9.79
N PHE A 20 8.04 -29.47 -8.88
CA PHE A 20 7.24 -29.16 -7.69
C PHE A 20 7.98 -28.24 -6.71
N THR A 21 9.29 -28.39 -6.55
CA THR A 21 10.08 -27.49 -5.70
C THR A 21 10.13 -26.07 -6.30
N MET A 22 10.41 -25.96 -7.60
CA MET A 22 10.37 -24.68 -8.31
C MET A 22 8.97 -24.06 -8.27
N GLY A 23 7.91 -24.86 -8.44
CA GLY A 23 6.53 -24.42 -8.33
C GLY A 23 6.18 -23.89 -6.95
N ALA A 24 6.61 -24.60 -5.89
CA ALA A 24 6.40 -24.15 -4.52
C ALA A 24 7.11 -22.80 -4.23
N ILE A 25 8.36 -22.67 -4.70
CA ILE A 25 9.11 -21.39 -4.60
C ILE A 25 8.43 -20.30 -5.43
N PHE A 26 7.99 -20.61 -6.64
CA PHE A 26 7.25 -19.69 -7.51
C PHE A 26 6.02 -19.12 -6.82
N PHE A 27 5.15 -19.97 -6.26
CA PHE A 27 3.95 -19.52 -5.56
C PHE A 27 4.26 -18.73 -4.29
N ALA A 28 5.32 -19.08 -3.55
CA ALA A 28 5.75 -18.32 -2.38
C ALA A 28 6.19 -16.91 -2.74
N PHE A 29 6.93 -16.72 -3.84
CA PHE A 29 7.36 -15.40 -4.29
C PHE A 29 6.28 -14.62 -5.05
N LEU A 30 5.35 -15.30 -5.71
CA LEU A 30 4.13 -14.68 -6.22
C LEU A 30 3.30 -14.09 -5.07
N LEU A 31 3.07 -14.88 -4.01
CA LEU A 31 2.39 -14.43 -2.79
C LEU A 31 3.13 -13.26 -2.13
N PHE A 32 4.46 -13.34 -2.03
CA PHE A 32 5.29 -12.24 -1.52
C PHE A 32 5.01 -10.94 -2.28
N GLY A 33 5.02 -10.97 -3.61
CA GLY A 33 4.80 -9.78 -4.42
C GLY A 33 3.41 -9.18 -4.22
N VAL A 34 2.36 -10.01 -4.18
CA VAL A 34 0.98 -9.55 -3.94
C VAL A 34 0.84 -8.95 -2.54
N LEU A 35 1.37 -9.61 -1.50
CA LEU A 35 1.29 -9.11 -0.12
C LEU A 35 2.09 -7.81 0.07
N MET A 36 3.22 -7.66 -0.62
CA MET A 36 3.99 -6.41 -0.59
C MET A 36 3.28 -5.26 -1.31
N ALA A 37 2.53 -5.53 -2.37
CA ALA A 37 1.70 -4.52 -3.03
C ALA A 37 0.52 -4.08 -2.14
N ILE A 38 -0.15 -5.02 -1.48
CA ILE A 38 -1.21 -4.71 -0.49
C ILE A 38 -0.62 -3.87 0.65
N ARG A 39 0.51 -4.28 1.21
CA ARG A 39 1.19 -3.52 2.25
C ARG A 39 1.53 -2.10 1.79
N ALA A 40 2.03 -1.95 0.56
CA ALA A 40 2.36 -0.65 -0.01
C ALA A 40 1.12 0.23 -0.13
N ALA A 41 0.00 -0.30 -0.59
CA ALA A 41 -1.26 0.43 -0.69
C ALA A 41 -1.71 1.02 0.66
N PHE A 42 -1.55 0.27 1.75
CA PHE A 42 -1.87 0.76 3.10
C PHE A 42 -0.81 1.72 3.69
N SER A 43 0.45 1.65 3.27
CA SER A 43 1.51 2.54 3.80
C SER A 43 1.63 3.86 3.06
N MET A 44 1.11 3.97 1.85
CA MET A 44 1.30 5.13 0.98
C MET A 44 0.64 6.40 1.48
N GLY A 45 -0.57 6.32 2.02
CA GLY A 45 -1.23 7.47 2.60
C GLY A 45 -0.36 8.18 3.64
N VAL A 46 0.46 7.41 4.38
CA VAL A 46 1.39 7.93 5.39
C VAL A 46 2.57 8.68 4.78
N ASP A 47 3.09 8.19 3.65
CA ASP A 47 4.29 8.80 3.02
C ASP A 47 3.93 10.05 2.21
N MET A 48 2.68 10.17 1.78
CA MET A 48 2.16 11.29 1.00
C MET A 48 1.71 12.46 1.87
N ALA A 49 1.30 12.20 3.11
CA ALA A 49 0.83 13.23 4.01
C ALA A 49 1.91 14.29 4.28
N GLY A 50 1.57 15.56 4.06
CA GLY A 50 2.52 16.68 4.13
C GLY A 50 3.12 16.85 5.53
N GLN A 51 4.45 17.04 5.59
CA GLN A 51 5.15 17.23 6.86
C GLN A 51 4.78 18.54 7.55
N GLY A 52 4.36 19.55 6.79
CA GLY A 52 3.98 20.88 7.29
C GLY A 52 2.48 21.08 7.50
N ARG A 53 1.69 19.98 7.55
CA ARG A 53 0.24 20.06 7.78
C ARG A 53 -0.14 19.41 9.11
N LEU A 54 -0.97 20.10 9.87
CA LEU A 54 -1.61 19.61 11.09
C LEU A 54 -3.06 19.28 10.80
N MET A 55 -3.53 18.17 11.30
CA MET A 55 -4.92 17.75 11.25
C MET A 55 -5.52 17.79 12.65
N VAL A 56 -6.66 18.49 12.77
CA VAL A 56 -7.39 18.65 14.03
C VAL A 56 -8.71 17.91 13.93
N ILE A 57 -8.90 16.94 14.80
CA ILE A 57 -10.11 16.12 14.91
C ILE A 57 -10.70 16.22 16.32
N ASP A 58 -11.92 15.74 16.48
CA ASP A 58 -12.47 15.52 17.83
C ASP A 58 -11.64 14.46 18.57
N LYS A 59 -11.38 14.70 19.86
CA LYS A 59 -10.50 13.85 20.69
C LYS A 59 -11.00 12.42 20.84
N VAL A 60 -12.32 12.23 20.79
CA VAL A 60 -12.95 10.92 21.00
C VAL A 60 -13.08 10.14 19.69
N SER A 61 -13.54 10.80 18.62
CA SER A 61 -13.78 10.14 17.35
C SER A 61 -13.75 11.13 16.18
N ILE A 62 -13.13 10.72 15.07
CA ILE A 62 -13.16 11.46 13.80
C ILE A 62 -14.60 11.67 13.25
N ILE A 63 -15.54 10.82 13.67
CA ILE A 63 -16.94 10.92 13.23
C ILE A 63 -17.65 12.10 13.92
N ASN A 64 -17.19 12.50 15.11
CA ASN A 64 -17.76 13.64 15.82
C ASN A 64 -17.31 14.94 15.17
N PRO A 65 -18.24 15.75 14.62
CA PRO A 65 -17.84 16.97 13.95
C PRO A 65 -17.56 18.10 14.94
N LEU A 66 -16.49 18.82 14.68
CA LEU A 66 -16.05 20.01 15.42
C LEU A 66 -16.85 21.26 15.01
N PRO A 67 -17.13 22.23 15.93
CA PRO A 67 -17.78 23.47 15.58
C PRO A 67 -16.98 24.32 14.59
N ALA A 68 -17.61 24.91 13.57
CA ALA A 68 -16.95 25.78 12.58
C ALA A 68 -16.22 27.00 13.23
N SER A 69 -16.67 27.44 14.40
CA SER A 69 -16.05 28.55 15.14
C SER A 69 -14.62 28.29 15.62
N TYR A 70 -14.17 27.01 15.64
CA TYR A 70 -12.82 26.68 16.07
C TYR A 70 -11.75 27.16 15.08
N GLU A 71 -12.06 27.15 13.80
CA GLU A 71 -11.15 27.57 12.74
C GLU A 71 -10.62 28.98 12.98
N ALA A 72 -11.51 29.94 13.26
CA ALA A 72 -11.13 31.35 13.49
C ALA A 72 -10.18 31.52 14.70
N ARG A 73 -10.35 30.70 15.73
CA ARG A 73 -9.48 30.72 16.91
C ARG A 73 -8.10 30.12 16.63
N ILE A 74 -8.05 29.03 15.88
CA ILE A 74 -6.80 28.34 15.55
C ILE A 74 -5.95 29.19 14.59
N ARG A 75 -6.57 29.90 13.66
CA ARG A 75 -5.88 30.83 12.75
C ARG A 75 -5.09 31.98 13.48
N LEU A 76 -5.44 32.28 14.71
CA LEU A 76 -4.72 33.28 15.51
C LEU A 76 -3.43 32.74 16.14
N ILE A 77 -3.16 31.45 16.06
CA ILE A 77 -1.94 30.84 16.63
C ILE A 77 -0.75 31.20 15.74
N PRO A 78 0.32 31.82 16.30
CA PRO A 78 1.52 32.15 15.55
C PRO A 78 2.19 30.88 14.94
N GLY A 79 2.41 30.92 13.64
CA GLY A 79 2.96 29.80 12.88
C GLY A 79 1.92 29.06 12.04
N VAL A 80 0.62 29.27 12.23
CA VAL A 80 -0.44 28.81 11.35
C VAL A 80 -0.53 29.74 10.15
N THR A 81 -0.40 29.20 8.94
CA THR A 81 -0.33 30.01 7.70
C THR A 81 -1.58 29.89 6.84
N ASP A 82 -2.19 28.72 6.77
CA ASP A 82 -3.40 28.49 5.99
C ASP A 82 -4.28 27.42 6.64
N THR A 83 -5.54 27.33 6.21
CA THR A 83 -6.50 26.39 6.78
C THR A 83 -7.52 25.97 5.74
N THR A 84 -7.95 24.73 5.85
CA THR A 84 -9.14 24.19 5.18
C THR A 84 -9.86 23.23 6.12
N HIS A 85 -11.07 22.86 5.78
CA HIS A 85 -11.83 21.86 6.51
C HIS A 85 -12.37 20.80 5.56
N ALA A 86 -12.77 19.67 6.10
CA ALA A 86 -13.43 18.65 5.33
C ALA A 86 -14.50 17.89 6.14
N ASN A 87 -15.51 17.49 5.41
CA ASN A 87 -16.59 16.66 5.91
C ASN A 87 -16.63 15.36 5.12
N TRP A 88 -16.59 14.24 5.81
CA TRP A 88 -16.83 12.93 5.22
C TRP A 88 -18.32 12.82 4.89
N PHE A 89 -18.63 12.85 3.62
CA PHE A 89 -20.02 12.83 3.16
C PHE A 89 -20.62 11.41 3.20
N GLY A 90 -19.83 10.41 2.84
CA GLY A 90 -20.26 9.02 2.74
C GLY A 90 -21.36 8.85 1.71
N GLY A 91 -21.02 8.46 0.50
CA GLY A 91 -22.01 8.31 -0.57
C GLY A 91 -21.69 7.14 -1.48
N TYR A 92 -22.69 6.76 -2.28
CA TYR A 92 -22.53 5.73 -3.31
C TYR A 92 -23.23 6.14 -4.61
N TYR A 93 -22.66 5.67 -5.72
CA TYR A 93 -23.20 5.90 -7.05
C TYR A 93 -24.06 4.71 -7.52
N GLN A 94 -25.34 4.96 -7.75
CA GLN A 94 -26.33 3.97 -8.20
C GLN A 94 -26.55 2.80 -7.24
N GLU A 95 -25.54 2.03 -6.93
CA GLU A 95 -25.60 0.84 -6.07
C GLU A 95 -24.71 0.99 -4.83
N VAL A 96 -25.14 0.42 -3.70
CA VAL A 96 -24.43 0.50 -2.41
C VAL A 96 -22.98 0.00 -2.50
N ARG A 97 -22.69 -0.95 -3.39
CA ARG A 97 -21.33 -1.44 -3.62
C ARG A 97 -20.41 -0.44 -4.33
N ASN A 98 -20.98 0.58 -4.96
CA ASN A 98 -20.23 1.62 -5.67
C ASN A 98 -19.93 2.80 -4.74
N GLN A 99 -19.30 2.50 -3.61
CA GLN A 99 -18.84 3.53 -2.68
C GLN A 99 -17.44 4.01 -3.07
N PHE A 100 -17.21 5.30 -2.88
CA PHE A 100 -15.90 5.94 -2.95
C PHE A 100 -15.89 7.14 -2.00
N ALA A 101 -14.70 7.57 -1.61
CA ALA A 101 -14.57 8.67 -0.67
C ALA A 101 -15.09 9.97 -1.27
N THR A 102 -15.98 10.64 -0.55
CA THR A 102 -16.61 11.89 -0.95
C THR A 102 -16.45 12.90 0.18
N PHE A 103 -15.91 14.09 -0.15
CA PHE A 103 -15.57 15.13 0.83
C PHE A 103 -16.21 16.47 0.45
N GLY A 104 -16.95 17.05 1.39
CA GLY A 104 -17.33 18.46 1.33
C GLY A 104 -16.23 19.32 1.94
N THR A 105 -15.75 20.32 1.23
CA THR A 105 -14.66 21.21 1.67
C THR A 105 -14.88 22.66 1.18
N ASP A 106 -14.05 23.59 1.68
CA ASP A 106 -13.90 24.88 1.03
C ASP A 106 -12.96 24.76 -0.18
N PRO A 107 -13.47 24.94 -1.41
CA PRO A 107 -12.70 24.65 -2.62
C PRO A 107 -11.44 25.51 -2.78
N GLU A 108 -11.50 26.80 -2.41
CA GLU A 108 -10.36 27.68 -2.59
C GLU A 108 -9.17 27.29 -1.71
N SER A 109 -9.42 27.10 -0.43
CA SER A 109 -8.39 26.70 0.52
C SER A 109 -7.88 25.29 0.25
N TRP A 110 -8.77 24.37 -0.13
CA TRP A 110 -8.38 23.01 -0.46
C TRP A 110 -7.44 22.97 -1.67
N LEU A 111 -7.82 23.62 -2.77
CA LEU A 111 -6.99 23.69 -3.98
C LEU A 111 -5.64 24.37 -3.71
N ARG A 112 -5.59 25.35 -2.81
CA ARG A 112 -4.35 26.04 -2.43
C ARG A 112 -3.43 25.14 -1.60
N ILE A 113 -3.97 24.48 -0.57
CA ILE A 113 -3.21 23.62 0.36
C ILE A 113 -2.68 22.38 -0.34
N TYR A 114 -3.48 21.75 -1.21
CA TYR A 114 -3.15 20.51 -1.89
C TYR A 114 -2.63 20.71 -3.33
N SER A 115 -2.29 21.95 -3.71
CA SER A 115 -1.84 22.31 -5.06
C SER A 115 -0.59 21.56 -5.57
N LYS A 116 0.23 21.05 -4.64
CA LYS A 116 1.45 20.31 -4.98
C LYS A 116 1.19 18.82 -5.22
N GLU A 117 0.13 18.29 -4.66
CA GLU A 117 -0.21 16.87 -4.77
C GLU A 117 -1.09 16.56 -5.97
N PHE A 118 -1.96 17.48 -6.35
CA PHE A 118 -2.95 17.26 -7.40
C PHE A 118 -2.82 18.27 -8.53
N GLU A 119 -3.04 17.78 -9.74
CA GLU A 119 -3.08 18.57 -10.96
C GLU A 119 -4.52 18.65 -11.46
N LEU A 120 -5.00 19.88 -11.63
CA LEU A 120 -6.31 20.18 -12.21
C LEU A 120 -6.11 21.25 -13.28
N PRO A 121 -6.61 21.08 -14.53
CA PRO A 121 -6.57 22.11 -15.56
C PRO A 121 -7.20 23.42 -15.08
N GLU A 122 -6.63 24.56 -15.47
CA GLU A 122 -7.06 25.89 -14.99
C GLU A 122 -8.50 26.26 -15.36
N ASP A 123 -8.98 25.79 -16.52
CA ASP A 123 -10.37 25.94 -16.95
C ASP A 123 -11.33 25.16 -16.03
N GLN A 124 -10.98 23.93 -15.68
CA GLN A 124 -11.75 23.08 -14.78
C GLN A 124 -11.72 23.61 -13.33
N LYS A 125 -10.57 24.13 -12.91
CA LYS A 125 -10.44 24.80 -11.61
C LYS A 125 -11.36 26.01 -11.50
N LYS A 126 -11.41 26.85 -12.53
CA LYS A 126 -12.32 28.00 -12.57
C LYS A 126 -13.77 27.57 -12.57
N ALA A 127 -14.14 26.53 -13.33
CA ALA A 127 -15.49 25.99 -13.36
C ALA A 127 -15.89 25.49 -11.97
N PHE A 128 -15.05 24.69 -11.33
CA PHE A 128 -15.28 24.16 -9.99
C PHE A 128 -15.47 25.27 -8.94
N LEU A 129 -14.65 26.33 -8.97
CA LEU A 129 -14.79 27.45 -8.03
C LEU A 129 -16.07 28.26 -8.25
N ALA A 130 -16.62 28.28 -9.47
CA ALA A 130 -17.81 29.03 -9.84
C ALA A 130 -19.14 28.29 -9.60
N ASP A 131 -19.15 26.95 -9.67
CA ASP A 131 -20.36 26.14 -9.51
C ASP A 131 -20.48 25.57 -8.09
N ARG A 132 -21.48 26.03 -7.34
CA ARG A 132 -21.77 25.52 -5.99
C ARG A 132 -22.14 24.05 -5.93
N THR A 133 -22.74 23.52 -6.98
CA THR A 133 -23.07 22.10 -7.11
C THR A 133 -21.94 21.30 -7.76
N GLY A 134 -20.86 22.02 -8.07
CA GLY A 134 -19.68 21.50 -8.71
C GLY A 134 -18.91 20.53 -7.84
N ALA A 135 -18.30 19.57 -8.51
CA ALA A 135 -17.40 18.62 -7.88
C ALA A 135 -16.21 18.33 -8.81
N ILE A 136 -15.07 18.05 -8.19
CA ILE A 136 -13.93 17.46 -8.89
C ILE A 136 -13.79 16.01 -8.48
N VAL A 137 -13.41 15.15 -9.42
CA VAL A 137 -13.26 13.72 -9.18
C VAL A 137 -11.88 13.24 -9.59
N GLY A 138 -11.32 12.31 -8.84
CA GLY A 138 -10.04 11.72 -9.19
C GLY A 138 -10.09 10.87 -10.45
N ALA A 139 -9.01 10.88 -11.22
CA ALA A 139 -8.93 10.21 -12.54
C ALA A 139 -9.26 8.71 -12.49
N ASP A 140 -8.97 8.03 -11.38
CA ASP A 140 -9.24 6.60 -11.25
C ASP A 140 -10.75 6.33 -11.07
N THR A 141 -11.44 7.13 -10.26
CA THR A 141 -12.91 7.05 -10.11
C THR A 141 -13.61 7.48 -11.39
N ALA A 142 -13.14 8.56 -12.04
CA ALA A 142 -13.68 8.98 -13.32
C ALA A 142 -13.58 7.88 -14.38
N ARG A 143 -12.44 7.20 -14.44
CA ARG A 143 -12.22 6.07 -15.38
C ARG A 143 -13.10 4.87 -15.04
N LYS A 144 -13.22 4.53 -13.74
CA LYS A 144 -14.01 3.38 -13.26
C LYS A 144 -15.50 3.51 -13.60
N TYR A 145 -16.07 4.69 -13.41
CA TYR A 145 -17.51 4.93 -13.60
C TYR A 145 -17.85 5.63 -14.92
N GLY A 146 -16.84 5.99 -15.71
CA GLY A 146 -17.02 6.67 -16.98
C GLY A 146 -17.45 8.14 -16.84
N PHE A 147 -17.10 8.80 -15.71
CA PHE A 147 -17.47 10.20 -15.50
C PHE A 147 -16.73 11.14 -16.44
N LYS A 148 -17.43 12.16 -16.90
CA LYS A 148 -16.91 13.18 -17.83
C LYS A 148 -17.14 14.57 -17.28
N VAL A 149 -16.25 15.50 -17.62
CA VAL A 149 -16.45 16.93 -17.30
C VAL A 149 -17.75 17.43 -17.91
N GLY A 150 -18.52 18.18 -17.16
CA GLY A 150 -19.85 18.69 -17.50
C GLY A 150 -20.99 17.69 -17.22
N GLN A 151 -20.71 16.47 -16.79
CA GLN A 151 -21.73 15.46 -16.50
C GLN A 151 -22.34 15.70 -15.11
N ARG A 152 -23.66 15.59 -14.99
CA ARG A 152 -24.35 15.50 -13.68
C ARG A 152 -24.34 14.06 -13.17
N VAL A 153 -23.92 13.88 -11.93
CA VAL A 153 -23.77 12.59 -11.28
C VAL A 153 -24.59 12.56 -9.99
N PRO A 154 -25.60 11.67 -9.90
CA PRO A 154 -26.37 11.51 -8.69
C PRO A 154 -25.62 10.61 -7.70
N ILE A 155 -25.39 11.12 -6.48
CA ILE A 155 -24.77 10.39 -5.38
C ILE A 155 -25.77 10.27 -4.22
N GLN A 156 -26.03 9.06 -3.80
CA GLN A 156 -26.89 8.82 -2.64
C GLN A 156 -26.08 8.98 -1.35
N GLY A 157 -26.41 10.00 -0.56
CA GLY A 157 -25.76 10.25 0.74
C GLY A 157 -26.14 9.22 1.79
N THR A 158 -25.17 8.68 2.50
CA THR A 158 -25.42 7.75 3.61
C THR A 158 -25.43 8.46 4.96
N ILE A 159 -24.56 9.43 5.16
CA ILE A 159 -24.45 10.25 6.38
C ILE A 159 -25.35 11.48 6.26
N TYR A 160 -25.21 12.22 5.18
CA TYR A 160 -25.98 13.41 4.88
C TYR A 160 -27.08 13.08 3.87
N ARG A 161 -28.29 12.87 4.37
CA ARG A 161 -29.44 12.62 3.51
C ARG A 161 -30.12 13.93 3.16
N ARG A 162 -30.55 14.06 1.91
CA ARG A 162 -31.38 15.20 1.51
C ARG A 162 -32.75 15.14 2.19
N PRO A 163 -33.36 16.29 2.52
CA PRO A 163 -34.70 16.34 3.15
C PRO A 163 -35.79 15.70 2.28
N ASP A 164 -35.65 15.78 0.96
CA ASP A 164 -36.59 15.18 -0.02
C ASP A 164 -36.36 13.68 -0.25
N GLY A 165 -35.34 13.08 0.37
CA GLY A 165 -34.97 11.66 0.21
C GLY A 165 -34.28 11.33 -1.11
N GLY A 166 -34.12 12.30 -2.01
CA GLY A 166 -33.46 12.14 -3.31
C GLY A 166 -31.94 12.04 -3.23
N PRO A 167 -31.29 11.71 -4.35
CA PRO A 167 -29.84 11.77 -4.44
C PRO A 167 -29.34 13.21 -4.46
N TRP A 168 -28.08 13.39 -4.06
CA TRP A 168 -27.36 14.64 -4.28
C TRP A 168 -26.88 14.68 -5.72
N GLU A 169 -27.11 15.77 -6.41
CA GLU A 169 -26.67 15.94 -7.79
C GLU A 169 -25.42 16.83 -7.83
N PHE A 170 -24.34 16.28 -8.34
CA PHE A 170 -23.07 16.99 -8.52
C PHE A 170 -22.78 17.15 -10.01
N THR A 171 -22.36 18.34 -10.42
CA THR A 171 -21.76 18.56 -11.74
C THR A 171 -20.27 18.24 -11.66
N ILE A 172 -19.76 17.37 -12.51
CA ILE A 172 -18.33 17.11 -12.58
C ILE A 172 -17.65 18.25 -13.33
N ASP A 173 -17.09 19.22 -12.61
CA ASP A 173 -16.41 20.38 -13.23
C ASP A 173 -14.97 20.08 -13.58
N GLY A 174 -14.38 19.06 -12.94
CA GLY A 174 -13.01 18.69 -13.21
C GLY A 174 -12.66 17.26 -12.85
N ILE A 175 -11.63 16.77 -13.54
CA ILE A 175 -10.99 15.48 -13.24
C ILE A 175 -9.54 15.78 -12.85
N TYR A 176 -9.22 15.59 -11.58
CA TYR A 176 -7.85 15.81 -11.10
C TYR A 176 -7.01 14.55 -11.25
N ASP A 177 -5.72 14.75 -11.52
CA ASP A 177 -4.70 13.68 -11.55
C ASP A 177 -3.53 14.06 -10.64
N SER A 178 -2.53 13.23 -10.55
CA SER A 178 -1.30 13.48 -9.80
C SER A 178 -0.10 12.84 -10.46
N LYS A 179 1.02 13.56 -10.53
CA LYS A 179 2.32 13.02 -10.94
C LYS A 179 2.99 12.22 -9.84
N ILE A 180 2.51 12.36 -8.60
CA ILE A 180 3.08 11.64 -7.48
C ILE A 180 2.56 10.21 -7.53
N LYS A 181 3.48 9.25 -7.70
CA LYS A 181 3.11 7.83 -7.70
C LYS A 181 2.45 7.47 -6.38
N GLY A 182 1.20 6.97 -6.46
CA GLY A 182 0.43 6.54 -5.31
C GLY A 182 -0.42 7.59 -4.63
N ALA A 183 -0.53 8.80 -5.20
CA ALA A 183 -1.55 9.74 -4.77
C ALA A 183 -2.94 9.12 -4.92
N ASP A 184 -3.80 9.38 -3.94
CA ASP A 184 -5.18 8.92 -3.99
C ASP A 184 -5.98 9.73 -5.02
N LYS A 185 -6.35 9.07 -6.11
CA LYS A 185 -7.13 9.62 -7.21
C LYS A 185 -8.54 9.02 -7.29
N THR A 186 -9.05 8.59 -6.13
CA THR A 186 -10.37 7.93 -6.06
C THR A 186 -11.44 8.81 -5.43
N ASN A 187 -11.09 9.98 -4.89
CA ASN A 187 -11.99 10.83 -4.15
C ASN A 187 -12.86 11.70 -5.07
N LEU A 188 -14.05 12.05 -4.60
CA LEU A 188 -14.87 13.14 -5.11
C LEU A 188 -14.88 14.28 -4.08
N ILE A 189 -14.58 15.48 -4.52
CA ILE A 189 -14.46 16.67 -3.69
C ILE A 189 -15.46 17.70 -4.18
N PHE A 190 -16.28 18.23 -3.27
CA PHE A 190 -17.35 19.16 -3.59
C PHE A 190 -17.43 20.30 -2.59
N HIS A 191 -18.21 21.32 -2.90
CA HIS A 191 -18.41 22.49 -2.04
C HIS A 191 -19.16 22.18 -0.76
N TYR A 192 -18.57 22.40 0.40
CA TYR A 192 -19.26 22.28 1.69
C TYR A 192 -20.50 23.19 1.79
N GLU A 193 -20.48 24.36 1.16
CA GLU A 193 -21.64 25.26 1.14
C GLU A 193 -22.88 24.61 0.52
N TYR A 194 -22.73 23.77 -0.51
CA TYR A 194 -23.85 23.03 -1.06
C TYR A 194 -24.46 22.06 -0.01
N LEU A 195 -23.61 21.40 0.76
CA LEU A 195 -24.04 20.56 1.87
C LEU A 195 -24.73 21.38 2.95
N ARG A 196 -24.11 22.48 3.39
CA ARG A 196 -24.57 23.37 4.44
C ARG A 196 -25.95 23.96 4.14
N GLU A 197 -26.20 24.42 2.91
CA GLU A 197 -27.46 25.01 2.49
C GLU A 197 -28.60 24.00 2.36
N THR A 198 -28.27 22.75 2.03
CA THR A 198 -29.27 21.69 1.78
C THR A 198 -29.74 21.00 3.06
N ILE A 199 -28.84 20.80 4.04
CA ILE A 199 -29.23 20.16 5.31
C ILE A 199 -30.03 21.09 6.21
N PRO A 200 -31.06 20.56 6.91
CA PRO A 200 -31.86 21.36 7.84
C PRO A 200 -31.03 21.94 8.99
N GLU A 201 -31.37 23.16 9.43
CA GLU A 201 -30.70 23.80 10.57
C GLU A 201 -30.79 22.97 11.86
N GLN A 202 -31.91 22.30 12.05
CA GLN A 202 -32.17 21.46 13.23
C GLN A 202 -31.39 20.16 13.25
N SER A 203 -30.67 19.81 12.17
CA SER A 203 -29.93 18.55 12.09
C SER A 203 -28.76 18.45 13.07
N GLY A 204 -28.30 19.57 13.62
CA GLY A 204 -27.09 19.65 14.46
C GLY A 204 -25.77 19.38 13.71
N LEU A 205 -25.86 19.18 12.39
CA LEU A 205 -24.70 18.91 11.51
C LEU A 205 -24.24 20.15 10.72
N ARG A 206 -25.09 21.17 10.68
CA ARG A 206 -24.76 22.45 10.02
C ARG A 206 -23.69 23.18 10.79
N ASP A 207 -22.79 23.87 10.10
CA ASP A 207 -21.66 24.61 10.67
C ASP A 207 -20.75 23.76 11.58
N ARG A 208 -20.55 22.50 11.17
CA ARG A 208 -19.63 21.57 11.80
C ARG A 208 -18.79 20.84 10.77
N TYR A 209 -17.54 20.60 11.11
CA TYR A 209 -16.57 19.92 10.24
C TYR A 209 -16.02 18.68 10.91
N ASN A 210 -15.83 17.60 10.17
CA ASN A 210 -15.23 16.37 10.73
C ASN A 210 -13.78 16.60 11.12
N TRP A 211 -13.04 17.39 10.33
CA TRP A 211 -11.68 17.77 10.65
C TRP A 211 -11.29 19.08 10.00
N TYR A 212 -10.25 19.69 10.56
CA TYR A 212 -9.53 20.80 9.96
C TYR A 212 -8.16 20.36 9.53
N VAL A 213 -7.63 20.98 8.48
CA VAL A 213 -6.24 20.89 8.07
C VAL A 213 -5.63 22.28 8.11
N PHE A 214 -4.54 22.41 8.84
CA PHE A 214 -3.79 23.64 8.98
C PHE A 214 -2.39 23.47 8.43
N THR A 215 -1.91 24.43 7.64
CA THR A 215 -0.50 24.51 7.26
C THR A 215 0.25 25.35 8.27
N ILE A 216 1.51 24.98 8.51
CA ILE A 216 2.40 25.68 9.44
C ILE A 216 3.67 26.14 8.72
N ASP A 217 4.25 27.24 9.22
CA ASP A 217 5.46 27.85 8.66
C ASP A 217 6.70 26.96 8.83
N ASP A 218 6.80 26.26 9.96
CA ASP A 218 7.93 25.39 10.31
C ASP A 218 7.45 24.02 10.81
N PRO A 219 7.71 22.94 10.05
CA PRO A 219 7.34 21.57 10.44
C PRO A 219 7.92 21.11 11.79
N GLU A 220 9.07 21.65 12.22
CA GLU A 220 9.67 21.29 13.51
C GLU A 220 8.85 21.80 14.70
N ARG A 221 8.06 22.85 14.49
CA ARG A 221 7.14 23.41 15.50
C ARG A 221 5.81 22.69 15.59
N ALA A 222 5.59 21.67 14.77
CA ALA A 222 4.32 20.92 14.74
C ALA A 222 3.87 20.42 16.13
N PRO A 223 4.74 19.81 16.98
CA PRO A 223 4.31 19.37 18.32
C PRO A 223 3.91 20.52 19.24
N GLU A 224 4.61 21.65 19.18
CA GLU A 224 4.31 22.85 19.97
C GLU A 224 2.95 23.43 19.58
N ILE A 225 2.72 23.62 18.28
CA ILE A 225 1.48 24.19 17.74
C ILE A 225 0.31 23.25 18.01
N ALA A 226 0.49 21.95 17.83
CA ALA A 226 -0.54 20.95 18.15
C ALA A 226 -0.96 20.99 19.62
N ALA A 227 0.02 21.07 20.54
CA ALA A 227 -0.27 21.18 21.96
C ALA A 227 -1.01 22.50 22.31
N LYS A 228 -0.68 23.60 21.65
CA LYS A 228 -1.39 24.88 21.83
C LYS A 228 -2.84 24.81 21.34
N ILE A 229 -3.08 24.18 20.19
CA ILE A 229 -4.43 23.95 19.67
C ILE A 229 -5.25 23.14 20.68
N ASP A 230 -4.74 21.99 21.10
CA ASP A 230 -5.47 21.11 22.00
C ASP A 230 -5.73 21.76 23.38
N ALA A 231 -4.75 22.48 23.91
CA ALA A 231 -4.91 23.23 25.17
C ALA A 231 -6.02 24.30 25.10
N MET A 232 -6.25 24.90 23.92
CA MET A 232 -7.29 25.92 23.70
C MET A 232 -8.71 25.37 23.88
N PHE A 233 -8.89 24.06 23.64
CA PHE A 233 -10.19 23.40 23.63
C PHE A 233 -10.37 22.37 24.76
N VAL A 234 -9.45 22.31 25.72
CA VAL A 234 -9.62 21.54 26.96
C VAL A 234 -10.88 22.01 27.68
N ASN A 235 -11.68 21.06 28.16
CA ASN A 235 -12.96 21.30 28.83
C ASN A 235 -14.03 22.00 27.95
N SER A 236 -13.84 22.04 26.61
CA SER A 236 -14.88 22.46 25.69
C SER A 236 -15.85 21.32 25.38
N PRO A 237 -17.05 21.57 24.83
CA PRO A 237 -17.98 20.53 24.41
C PRO A 237 -17.43 19.56 23.35
N SER A 238 -16.40 19.97 22.62
CA SER A 238 -15.72 19.18 21.60
C SER A 238 -14.20 19.39 21.77
N GLU A 239 -13.59 18.59 22.65
CA GLU A 239 -12.15 18.63 22.83
C GLU A 239 -11.44 18.13 21.56
N THR A 240 -10.30 18.74 21.25
CA THR A 240 -9.55 18.42 20.03
C THR A 240 -8.40 17.49 20.30
N LYS A 241 -8.02 16.74 19.26
CA LYS A 241 -6.77 16.02 19.14
C LYS A 241 -6.09 16.44 17.85
N THR A 242 -4.93 17.04 17.99
CA THR A 242 -4.14 17.57 16.88
C THR A 242 -2.90 16.72 16.65
N ASN A 243 -2.71 16.29 15.42
CA ASN A 243 -1.51 15.55 14.97
C ASN A 243 -1.05 16.08 13.62
N THR A 244 0.19 15.77 13.23
CA THR A 244 0.56 15.93 11.82
C THR A 244 -0.34 15.06 10.94
N GLU A 245 -0.66 15.53 9.74
CA GLU A 245 -1.46 14.74 8.79
C GLU A 245 -0.84 13.34 8.57
N LYS A 246 0.48 13.27 8.49
CA LYS A 246 1.23 12.01 8.40
C LYS A 246 0.98 11.08 9.60
N ALA A 247 1.04 11.61 10.82
CA ALA A 247 0.79 10.82 12.03
C ALA A 247 -0.68 10.35 12.08
N PHE A 248 -1.61 11.22 11.69
CA PHE A 248 -3.03 10.89 11.65
C PHE A 248 -3.32 9.72 10.69
N VAL A 249 -2.84 9.80 9.45
CA VAL A 249 -3.02 8.74 8.44
C VAL A 249 -2.37 7.42 8.92
N SER A 250 -1.19 7.52 9.55
CA SER A 250 -0.53 6.36 10.17
C SER A 250 -1.35 5.73 11.29
N ASP A 251 -1.91 6.54 12.19
CA ASP A 251 -2.70 6.05 13.32
C ASP A 251 -4.05 5.50 12.87
N PHE A 252 -4.69 6.12 11.89
CA PHE A 252 -5.90 5.59 11.27
C PHE A 252 -5.65 4.25 10.60
N SER A 253 -4.55 4.11 9.86
CA SER A 253 -4.14 2.83 9.26
C SER A 253 -3.92 1.74 10.31
N LYS A 254 -3.37 2.08 11.49
CA LYS A 254 -3.17 1.12 12.60
C LYS A 254 -4.48 0.74 13.30
N GLN A 255 -5.49 1.61 13.33
CA GLN A 255 -6.80 1.30 13.94
C GLN A 255 -7.57 0.24 13.15
N VAL A 256 -7.40 0.17 11.84
CA VAL A 256 -7.99 -0.88 10.98
C VAL A 256 -7.29 -2.24 11.20
N GLY A 257 -6.26 -2.27 12.04
CA GLY A 257 -5.33 -3.37 12.27
C GLY A 257 -3.99 -3.03 11.61
N ASP A 258 -2.88 -3.42 12.24
CA ASP A 258 -1.55 -3.23 11.63
C ASP A 258 -1.37 -4.21 10.47
N ILE A 259 -2.14 -3.96 9.39
CA ILE A 259 -2.18 -4.79 8.17
C ILE A 259 -0.76 -4.98 7.64
N GLY A 260 0.08 -3.94 7.74
CA GLY A 260 1.48 -4.03 7.34
C GLY A 260 2.27 -5.08 8.12
N LYS A 261 2.06 -5.17 9.44
CA LYS A 261 2.68 -6.22 10.27
C LYS A 261 2.09 -7.60 9.99
N ILE A 262 0.77 -7.70 9.86
CA ILE A 262 0.10 -8.97 9.52
C ILE A 262 0.66 -9.53 8.22
N MET A 263 0.74 -8.70 7.16
CA MET A 263 1.32 -9.10 5.87
C MET A 263 2.77 -9.56 6.02
N MET A 264 3.57 -8.86 6.83
CA MET A 264 4.96 -9.23 7.07
C MET A 264 5.08 -10.59 7.78
N TRP A 265 4.22 -10.88 8.77
CA TRP A 265 4.19 -12.17 9.44
C TRP A 265 3.78 -13.30 8.49
N ILE A 266 2.79 -13.09 7.62
CA ILE A 266 2.37 -14.07 6.62
C ILE A 266 3.53 -14.38 5.67
N VAL A 267 4.23 -13.35 5.18
CA VAL A 267 5.41 -13.50 4.33
C VAL A 267 6.51 -14.26 5.06
N ALA A 268 6.82 -13.91 6.31
CA ALA A 268 7.86 -14.59 7.09
C ALA A 268 7.54 -16.08 7.28
N MET A 269 6.30 -16.42 7.60
CA MET A 269 5.86 -17.82 7.72
C MET A 269 5.94 -18.57 6.39
N ALA A 270 5.50 -17.94 5.30
CA ALA A 270 5.61 -18.55 3.96
C ALA A 270 7.08 -18.79 3.57
N MET A 271 7.96 -17.80 3.80
CA MET A 271 9.39 -17.91 3.52
C MET A 271 10.06 -19.00 4.38
N PHE A 272 9.69 -19.08 5.66
CA PHE A 272 10.18 -20.14 6.54
C PHE A 272 9.73 -21.53 6.07
N THR A 273 8.45 -21.68 5.71
CA THR A 273 7.91 -22.95 5.21
C THR A 273 8.61 -23.39 3.94
N ILE A 274 8.79 -22.49 2.97
CA ILE A 274 9.46 -22.83 1.71
C ILE A 274 10.95 -23.11 1.90
N LEU A 275 11.61 -22.48 2.87
CA LEU A 275 12.98 -22.78 3.25
C LEU A 275 13.11 -24.23 3.75
N LEU A 276 12.19 -24.67 4.60
CA LEU A 276 12.18 -26.07 5.10
C LEU A 276 11.91 -27.06 3.97
N VAL A 277 10.95 -26.77 3.09
CA VAL A 277 10.61 -27.62 1.94
C VAL A 277 11.80 -27.72 0.98
N ALA A 278 12.38 -26.59 0.58
CA ALA A 278 13.52 -26.55 -0.33
C ALA A 278 14.74 -27.23 0.28
N GLY A 279 15.04 -26.95 1.55
CA GLY A 279 16.16 -27.57 2.26
C GLY A 279 16.02 -29.09 2.38
N ASN A 280 14.83 -29.60 2.74
CA ASN A 280 14.56 -31.02 2.80
C ASN A 280 14.68 -31.69 1.42
N THR A 281 14.17 -31.06 0.38
CA THR A 281 14.25 -31.54 -1.00
C THR A 281 15.71 -31.60 -1.48
N MET A 282 16.52 -30.60 -1.15
CA MET A 282 17.96 -30.61 -1.46
C MET A 282 18.71 -31.68 -0.69
N ALA A 283 18.42 -31.86 0.61
CA ALA A 283 19.03 -32.92 1.42
C ALA A 283 18.70 -34.30 0.86
N GLN A 284 17.47 -34.52 0.40
CA GLN A 284 17.08 -35.77 -0.26
C GLN A 284 17.81 -35.92 -1.60
N ALA A 285 17.93 -34.87 -2.40
CA ALA A 285 18.66 -34.91 -3.67
C ALA A 285 20.12 -35.35 -3.50
N ILE A 286 20.79 -34.86 -2.44
CA ILE A 286 22.17 -35.23 -2.13
C ILE A 286 22.26 -36.67 -1.65
N ARG A 287 21.37 -37.15 -0.78
CA ARG A 287 21.36 -38.55 -0.34
C ARG A 287 21.22 -39.51 -1.50
N GLU A 288 20.42 -39.23 -2.50
CA GLU A 288 20.25 -40.05 -3.71
C GLU A 288 21.49 -40.07 -4.62
N ARG A 289 22.34 -39.04 -4.51
CA ARG A 289 23.54 -38.87 -5.38
C ARG A 289 24.85 -39.03 -4.61
N THR A 290 24.79 -39.63 -3.42
CA THR A 290 25.97 -39.82 -2.55
C THR A 290 27.08 -40.58 -3.29
N ASN A 291 26.77 -41.65 -4.05
CA ASN A 291 27.73 -42.43 -4.83
C ASN A 291 28.39 -41.59 -5.95
N GLU A 292 27.62 -40.76 -6.65
CA GLU A 292 28.14 -39.89 -7.71
C GLU A 292 29.11 -38.86 -7.14
N LEU A 293 28.74 -38.27 -5.98
CA LEU A 293 29.61 -37.31 -5.28
C LEU A 293 30.90 -37.94 -4.77
N ALA A 294 30.86 -39.23 -4.33
CA ALA A 294 32.02 -39.96 -3.95
C ALA A 294 32.96 -40.22 -5.17
N VAL A 295 32.40 -40.56 -6.33
CA VAL A 295 33.17 -40.73 -7.59
C VAL A 295 33.83 -39.39 -8.00
N LEU A 296 33.11 -38.24 -7.87
CA LEU A 296 33.70 -36.96 -8.16
C LEU A 296 34.90 -36.67 -7.23
N LYS A 297 34.80 -37.03 -5.93
CA LYS A 297 35.91 -36.92 -4.99
C LYS A 297 37.12 -37.76 -5.39
N THR A 298 36.91 -39.00 -5.86
CA THR A 298 37.99 -39.86 -6.35
C THR A 298 38.66 -39.29 -7.61
N LEU A 299 37.93 -38.56 -8.43
CA LEU A 299 38.45 -37.84 -9.61
C LEU A 299 39.18 -36.53 -9.27
N GLY A 300 39.35 -36.19 -7.98
CA GLY A 300 40.12 -35.03 -7.53
C GLY A 300 39.31 -33.75 -7.28
N PHE A 301 37.98 -33.84 -7.27
CA PHE A 301 37.14 -32.70 -6.89
C PHE A 301 37.28 -32.41 -5.38
N ASN A 302 37.75 -31.24 -5.03
CA ASN A 302 37.93 -30.84 -3.62
C ASN A 302 36.57 -30.52 -2.96
N GLU A 303 36.57 -30.51 -1.62
CA GLU A 303 35.36 -30.29 -0.82
C GLU A 303 34.68 -28.94 -1.13
N GLY A 304 35.47 -27.88 -1.37
CA GLY A 304 34.95 -26.54 -1.71
C GLY A 304 34.23 -26.51 -3.05
N LEU A 305 34.73 -27.28 -4.03
CA LEU A 305 34.09 -27.37 -5.35
C LEU A 305 32.75 -28.11 -5.30
N ILE A 306 32.68 -29.21 -4.52
CA ILE A 306 31.42 -29.92 -4.30
C ILE A 306 30.41 -29.04 -3.56
N LEU A 307 30.83 -28.34 -2.52
CA LEU A 307 30.00 -27.38 -1.79
C LEU A 307 29.47 -26.30 -2.75
N ALA A 308 30.34 -25.71 -3.58
CA ALA A 308 29.94 -24.69 -4.54
C ALA A 308 28.94 -25.23 -5.58
N MET A 309 29.15 -26.45 -6.10
CA MET A 309 28.22 -27.07 -7.07
C MET A 309 26.82 -27.26 -6.49
N VAL A 310 26.71 -27.73 -5.26
CA VAL A 310 25.42 -27.97 -4.59
C VAL A 310 24.75 -26.63 -4.27
N LEU A 311 25.50 -25.63 -3.80
CA LEU A 311 24.95 -24.27 -3.56
C LEU A 311 24.46 -23.62 -4.85
N LEU A 312 25.21 -23.75 -5.95
CA LEU A 312 24.78 -23.22 -7.24
C LEU A 312 23.52 -23.92 -7.76
N GLU A 313 23.36 -25.23 -7.52
CA GLU A 313 22.15 -25.95 -7.87
C GLU A 313 20.93 -25.43 -7.08
N SER A 314 21.08 -25.22 -5.78
CA SER A 314 20.04 -24.66 -4.91
C SER A 314 19.68 -23.23 -5.32
N VAL A 315 20.67 -22.37 -5.55
CA VAL A 315 20.46 -20.99 -6.00
C VAL A 315 19.79 -20.97 -7.38
N ALA A 316 20.16 -21.86 -8.31
CA ALA A 316 19.52 -21.94 -9.62
C ALA A 316 18.03 -22.28 -9.52
N ILE A 317 17.65 -23.24 -8.67
CA ILE A 317 16.24 -23.59 -8.41
C ILE A 317 15.49 -22.37 -7.85
N ALA A 318 16.09 -21.70 -6.87
CA ALA A 318 15.48 -20.51 -6.25
C ALA A 318 15.35 -19.36 -7.24
N LEU A 319 16.36 -19.09 -8.07
CA LEU A 319 16.34 -18.04 -9.08
C LEU A 319 15.26 -18.28 -10.14
N VAL A 320 15.14 -19.50 -10.63
CA VAL A 320 14.12 -19.80 -11.65
C VAL A 320 12.73 -19.74 -11.03
N GLY A 321 12.49 -20.44 -9.92
CA GLY A 321 11.18 -20.44 -9.26
C GLY A 321 10.80 -19.05 -8.71
N GLY A 322 11.66 -18.48 -7.88
CA GLY A 322 11.43 -17.19 -7.23
C GLY A 322 11.44 -16.01 -8.21
N GLY A 323 12.36 -16.01 -9.17
CA GLY A 323 12.42 -14.99 -10.21
C GLY A 323 11.17 -14.95 -11.09
N LEU A 324 10.67 -16.12 -11.52
CA LEU A 324 9.40 -16.21 -12.26
C LEU A 324 8.20 -15.77 -11.39
N GLY A 325 8.19 -16.14 -10.09
CA GLY A 325 7.15 -15.72 -9.16
C GLY A 325 7.11 -14.19 -8.97
N LEU A 326 8.28 -13.57 -8.76
CA LEU A 326 8.40 -12.11 -8.67
C LEU A 326 8.04 -11.42 -10.00
N ALA A 327 8.50 -11.95 -11.12
CA ALA A 327 8.21 -11.37 -12.43
C ALA A 327 6.71 -11.42 -12.74
N LEU A 328 6.04 -12.54 -12.44
CA LEU A 328 4.61 -12.66 -12.64
C LEU A 328 3.84 -11.75 -11.68
N SER A 329 4.23 -11.65 -10.41
CA SER A 329 3.57 -10.72 -9.47
C SER A 329 3.70 -9.27 -9.92
N TYR A 330 4.90 -8.88 -10.39
CA TYR A 330 5.13 -7.54 -10.95
C TYR A 330 4.26 -7.31 -12.20
N ALA A 331 4.23 -8.26 -13.12
CA ALA A 331 3.42 -8.18 -14.33
C ALA A 331 1.91 -8.09 -14.02
N LEU A 332 1.41 -8.96 -13.14
CA LEU A 332 0.01 -8.92 -12.71
C LEU A 332 -0.37 -7.56 -12.10
N ILE A 333 0.45 -7.04 -11.19
CA ILE A 333 0.18 -5.77 -10.51
C ILE A 333 0.24 -4.58 -11.48
N THR A 334 1.20 -4.59 -12.43
CA THR A 334 1.37 -3.47 -13.37
C THR A 334 0.43 -3.52 -14.57
N LEU A 335 0.04 -4.71 -15.04
CA LEU A 335 -0.79 -4.88 -16.24
C LEU A 335 -2.29 -4.94 -15.91
N SER A 336 -2.67 -5.55 -14.78
CA SER A 336 -4.09 -5.70 -14.41
C SER A 336 -4.70 -4.41 -13.83
N GLY A 337 -3.88 -3.39 -13.54
CA GLY A 337 -4.34 -2.22 -12.82
C GLY A 337 -4.74 -2.57 -11.38
N ASP A 338 -5.77 -1.92 -10.86
CA ASP A 338 -6.28 -2.18 -9.51
C ASP A 338 -7.30 -3.34 -9.50
N PRO A 339 -6.91 -4.56 -9.05
CA PRO A 339 -7.82 -5.69 -8.97
C PRO A 339 -8.83 -5.55 -7.83
N THR A 340 -8.66 -4.57 -6.95
CA THR A 340 -9.54 -4.32 -5.81
C THR A 340 -10.73 -3.43 -6.16
N HIS A 341 -10.81 -3.00 -7.43
CA HIS A 341 -11.89 -2.13 -7.92
C HIS A 341 -12.07 -0.85 -7.10
N GLY A 342 -10.97 -0.25 -6.61
CA GLY A 342 -10.99 0.99 -5.85
C GLY A 342 -11.19 0.82 -4.34
N LEU A 343 -11.10 -0.42 -3.82
CA LEU A 343 -11.06 -0.64 -2.37
C LEU A 343 -9.73 -0.18 -1.75
N LEU A 344 -8.65 -0.21 -2.54
CA LEU A 344 -7.35 0.30 -2.12
C LEU A 344 -7.00 1.56 -2.93
N PRO A 345 -6.53 2.62 -2.27
CA PRO A 345 -6.28 3.92 -2.92
C PRO A 345 -5.22 3.85 -4.03
N SER A 346 -4.32 2.89 -3.95
CA SER A 346 -3.25 2.70 -4.93
C SER A 346 -2.70 1.28 -4.84
N PHE A 347 -2.69 0.56 -5.96
CA PHE A 347 -2.19 -0.81 -6.03
C PHE A 347 -0.99 -0.88 -6.98
N TYR A 348 0.22 -0.93 -6.43
CA TYR A 348 1.45 -1.01 -7.21
C TYR A 348 2.53 -1.77 -6.44
N PHE A 349 3.54 -2.27 -7.17
CA PHE A 349 4.67 -2.97 -6.57
C PHE A 349 5.88 -2.02 -6.46
N PRO A 350 6.24 -1.57 -5.25
CA PRO A 350 7.36 -0.64 -5.08
C PRO A 350 8.70 -1.27 -5.43
N VAL A 351 9.58 -0.51 -6.10
CA VAL A 351 10.90 -0.97 -6.50
C VAL A 351 11.75 -1.46 -5.31
N PRO A 352 11.76 -0.80 -4.13
CA PRO A 352 12.51 -1.31 -2.97
C PRO A 352 12.07 -2.70 -2.52
N GLN A 353 10.77 -3.01 -2.55
CA GLN A 353 10.23 -4.33 -2.21
C GLN A 353 10.58 -5.38 -3.27
N LEU A 354 10.60 -5.00 -4.54
CA LEU A 354 11.08 -5.88 -5.62
C LEU A 354 12.56 -6.25 -5.40
N MET A 355 13.41 -5.28 -5.08
CA MET A 355 14.83 -5.53 -4.77
C MET A 355 15.01 -6.40 -3.53
N ALA A 356 14.21 -6.16 -2.48
CA ALA A 356 14.18 -7.02 -1.30
C ALA A 356 13.75 -8.46 -1.67
N GLY A 357 12.78 -8.61 -2.55
CA GLY A 357 12.35 -9.91 -3.10
C GLY A 357 13.48 -10.65 -3.82
N VAL A 358 14.25 -9.96 -4.66
CA VAL A 358 15.43 -10.54 -5.33
C VAL A 358 16.48 -10.97 -4.29
N GLY A 359 16.73 -10.16 -3.27
CA GLY A 359 17.61 -10.52 -2.15
C GLY A 359 17.12 -11.77 -1.40
N LEU A 360 15.81 -11.87 -1.17
CA LEU A 360 15.21 -13.06 -0.53
C LEU A 360 15.32 -14.32 -1.41
N VAL A 361 15.18 -14.22 -2.73
CA VAL A 361 15.39 -15.35 -3.66
C VAL A 361 16.81 -15.90 -3.51
N LEU A 362 17.82 -15.03 -3.54
CA LEU A 362 19.21 -15.41 -3.35
C LEU A 362 19.47 -15.99 -1.96
N GLY A 363 18.94 -15.32 -0.92
CA GLY A 363 19.05 -15.77 0.46
C GLY A 363 18.41 -17.16 0.68
N LEU A 364 17.23 -17.40 0.11
CA LEU A 364 16.55 -18.69 0.16
C LEU A 364 17.38 -19.78 -0.53
N GLY A 365 17.91 -19.50 -1.73
CA GLY A 365 18.74 -20.43 -2.48
C GLY A 365 20.01 -20.83 -1.70
N LEU A 366 20.67 -19.86 -1.08
CA LEU A 366 21.85 -20.10 -0.25
C LEU A 366 21.49 -20.86 1.03
N ALA A 367 20.48 -20.41 1.76
CA ALA A 367 20.10 -20.99 3.05
C ALA A 367 19.59 -22.44 2.90
N SER A 368 18.75 -22.72 1.88
CA SER A 368 18.22 -24.07 1.63
C SER A 368 19.30 -25.06 1.16
N GLY A 369 20.34 -24.56 0.46
CA GLY A 369 21.46 -25.37 -0.01
C GLY A 369 22.60 -25.53 0.99
N LEU A 370 22.77 -24.62 1.96
CA LEU A 370 23.97 -24.55 2.80
C LEU A 370 24.21 -25.82 3.61
N LEU A 371 23.20 -26.28 4.35
CA LEU A 371 23.30 -27.47 5.21
C LEU A 371 23.51 -28.75 4.39
N PRO A 372 22.74 -29.01 3.29
CA PRO A 372 22.96 -30.11 2.39
C PRO A 372 24.33 -30.05 1.70
N ALA A 373 24.77 -28.90 1.24
CA ALA A 373 26.08 -28.72 0.59
C ALA A 373 27.25 -29.04 1.54
N TRP A 374 27.11 -28.57 2.81
CA TRP A 374 28.10 -28.88 3.82
C TRP A 374 28.16 -30.40 4.14
N GLN A 375 27.02 -31.09 4.20
CA GLN A 375 26.95 -32.54 4.37
C GLN A 375 27.60 -33.27 3.17
N ALA A 376 27.32 -32.83 1.93
CA ALA A 376 27.91 -33.34 0.72
C ALA A 376 29.43 -33.19 0.67
N SER A 377 29.95 -32.03 1.10
CA SER A 377 31.38 -31.74 1.11
C SER A 377 32.16 -32.63 2.08
N ARG A 378 31.53 -33.02 3.20
CA ARG A 378 32.15 -33.86 4.23
C ARG A 378 31.93 -35.38 4.08
N LEU A 379 31.33 -35.85 2.98
CA LEU A 379 31.16 -37.28 2.66
C LEU A 379 32.49 -38.01 2.61
N ARG A 380 32.63 -39.08 3.40
CA ARG A 380 33.78 -39.99 3.34
C ARG A 380 33.59 -40.95 2.16
N ILE A 381 34.59 -41.04 1.30
CA ILE A 381 34.57 -41.86 0.09
C ILE A 381 34.28 -43.35 0.41
N VAL A 382 34.89 -43.87 1.49
CA VAL A 382 34.76 -45.27 1.93
C VAL A 382 33.32 -45.61 2.34
N ASP A 383 32.66 -44.71 3.08
CA ASP A 383 31.28 -44.89 3.55
C ASP A 383 30.26 -44.82 2.40
N ALA A 384 30.56 -43.98 1.42
CA ALA A 384 29.67 -43.78 0.25
C ALA A 384 29.74 -44.98 -0.74
N LEU A 385 30.91 -45.59 -0.94
CA LEU A 385 31.08 -46.71 -1.86
C LEU A 385 30.70 -48.06 -1.23
N ARG A 386 30.60 -48.16 0.10
CA ARG A 386 30.23 -49.37 0.84
C ARG A 386 28.72 -49.60 0.97
N ARG A 387 27.90 -48.62 0.63
CA ARG A 387 26.43 -48.69 0.65
C ARG A 387 25.87 -49.21 -0.67
N ASN A 388 26.18 -50.43 -1.04
CA ASN A 388 25.46 -51.18 -2.05
C ASN A 388 24.75 -52.37 -1.40
#